data_09ed90ed8c61e87b8ce3d9553575ac49
#
_entry.id   09ed90ed8c61e87b8ce3d9553575ac49
#
_cell.length_a   1.000
_cell.length_b   1.000
_cell.length_c   1.000
_cell.angle_alpha   90.00
_cell.angle_beta   90.00
_cell.angle_gamma   90.00
#
_symmetry.space_group_name_H-M   'P 1'
#
loop_
_entity.id
_entity.type
_entity.pdbx_description
1 polymer ?
#
loop_
_entity_poly.entity_id
_entity_poly.type
_entity_poly.pdbx_seq_one_letter_code
_entity_poly.pdbx_strand_id
1 'polypeptide(L)'
;MRDHANRTYLFTPGNHPRRVEKALGLDTDVVILDLEDAVAVAEKISTRVTVREILAKPRDVAVFVRVNAYDTTFCYSDICAVVCPELDGIMLPKLESVEDLKSVEWLITNLECKQGMDVGSIDLLPIIETAKGAANIRDMVQAGSRVKRFAFGAGDYTRDLGMDWSIGESE
;
A
#
# COMPACT_ATOMS: atom_id res chain seq x y z
N MET A 1 7.25 -17.97 -6.49
CA MET A 1 6.42 -17.58 -5.32
C MET A 1 7.15 -18.02 -4.07
N ARG A 2 7.50 -17.11 -3.17
CA ARG A 2 8.17 -17.48 -1.90
C ARG A 2 7.15 -18.22 -1.03
N ASP A 3 7.54 -19.39 -0.52
CA ASP A 3 6.68 -20.31 0.25
C ASP A 3 6.49 -19.88 1.72
N HIS A 4 6.85 -18.63 2.06
CA HIS A 4 6.75 -18.13 3.45
C HIS A 4 5.81 -16.92 3.54
N ALA A 5 5.14 -16.83 4.68
CA ALA A 5 4.37 -15.62 5.03
C ALA A 5 5.32 -14.41 5.12
N ASN A 6 4.95 -13.29 4.49
CA ASN A 6 5.68 -12.03 4.65
C ASN A 6 5.56 -11.57 6.12
N ARG A 7 6.69 -11.45 6.82
CA ARG A 7 6.78 -11.09 8.23
C ARG A 7 7.30 -9.67 8.44
N THR A 8 8.14 -9.22 7.50
CA THR A 8 8.79 -7.91 7.58
C THR A 8 8.45 -7.06 6.36
N TYR A 9 8.08 -5.80 6.63
CA TYR A 9 7.73 -4.81 5.63
C TYR A 9 8.54 -3.54 5.88
N LEU A 10 9.38 -3.16 4.92
CA LEU A 10 10.26 -2.00 5.04
C LEU A 10 9.77 -0.85 4.16
N PHE A 11 9.36 0.26 4.78
CA PHE A 11 8.99 1.47 4.04
C PHE A 11 10.21 2.24 3.54
N THR A 12 10.09 2.76 2.32
CA THR A 12 11.06 3.68 1.74
C THR A 12 10.36 4.70 0.84
N PRO A 13 10.71 6.01 0.90
CA PRO A 13 10.13 7.02 0.01
C PRO A 13 10.38 6.67 -1.46
N GLY A 14 9.31 6.66 -2.28
CA GLY A 14 9.39 6.31 -3.70
C GLY A 14 10.17 7.33 -4.55
N ASN A 15 10.31 8.58 -4.08
CA ASN A 15 11.06 9.66 -4.74
C ASN A 15 12.57 9.67 -4.46
N HIS A 16 13.11 8.66 -3.75
CA HIS A 16 14.52 8.56 -3.40
C HIS A 16 15.19 7.29 -3.94
N PRO A 17 15.59 7.20 -5.23
CA PRO A 17 16.11 5.98 -5.86
C PRO A 17 17.26 5.31 -5.09
N ARG A 18 18.18 6.10 -4.50
CA ARG A 18 19.30 5.55 -3.70
C ARG A 18 18.82 4.86 -2.42
N ARG A 19 17.77 5.39 -1.76
CA ARG A 19 17.18 4.75 -0.58
C ARG A 19 16.45 3.48 -0.96
N VAL A 20 15.75 3.51 -2.07
CA VAL A 20 15.06 2.33 -2.62
C VAL A 20 16.06 1.23 -2.96
N GLU A 21 17.14 1.54 -3.68
CA GLU A 21 18.18 0.58 -4.02
C GLU A 21 18.80 -0.07 -2.76
N LYS A 22 19.06 0.74 -1.72
CA LYS A 22 19.53 0.22 -0.44
C LYS A 22 18.49 -0.69 0.22
N ALA A 23 17.21 -0.30 0.23
CA ALA A 23 16.14 -1.08 0.84
C ALA A 23 15.96 -2.44 0.14
N LEU A 24 16.03 -2.46 -1.19
CA LEU A 24 15.93 -3.69 -2.00
C LEU A 24 17.09 -4.69 -1.75
N GLY A 25 18.22 -4.22 -1.24
CA GLY A 25 19.37 -5.05 -0.87
C GLY A 25 19.39 -5.51 0.59
N LEU A 26 18.38 -5.18 1.40
CA LEU A 26 18.29 -5.60 2.80
C LEU A 26 17.55 -6.93 2.96
N ASP A 27 17.81 -7.62 4.07
CA ASP A 27 17.10 -8.87 4.44
C ASP A 27 15.70 -8.53 5.00
N THR A 28 14.78 -8.32 4.07
CA THR A 28 13.35 -8.07 4.35
C THR A 28 12.48 -8.88 3.41
N ASP A 29 11.28 -9.25 3.84
CA ASP A 29 10.35 -10.00 2.98
C ASP A 29 9.70 -9.10 1.93
N VAL A 30 9.39 -7.84 2.29
CA VAL A 30 8.73 -6.87 1.42
C VAL A 30 9.35 -5.48 1.57
N VAL A 31 9.61 -4.80 0.46
CA VAL A 31 9.89 -3.36 0.43
C VAL A 31 8.63 -2.62 -0.01
N ILE A 32 8.24 -1.59 0.74
CA ILE A 32 7.10 -0.72 0.41
C ILE A 32 7.63 0.59 -0.15
N LEU A 33 7.35 0.85 -1.43
CA LEU A 33 7.62 2.15 -2.05
C LEU A 33 6.48 3.11 -1.73
N ASP A 34 6.77 4.18 -1.03
CA ASP A 34 5.76 5.11 -0.56
C ASP A 34 5.48 6.24 -1.57
N LEU A 35 4.19 6.45 -1.90
CA LEU A 35 3.67 7.59 -2.66
C LEU A 35 2.87 8.55 -1.78
N GLU A 36 2.64 8.21 -0.51
CA GLU A 36 1.76 8.96 0.40
C GLU A 36 2.57 9.95 1.26
N ASP A 37 2.69 9.70 2.56
CA ASP A 37 3.19 10.64 3.55
C ASP A 37 4.67 11.01 3.37
N ALA A 38 5.49 10.08 2.88
CA ALA A 38 6.91 10.34 2.65
C ALA A 38 7.20 11.16 1.38
N VAL A 39 6.16 11.53 0.60
CA VAL A 39 6.31 12.26 -0.67
C VAL A 39 5.52 13.56 -0.63
N ALA A 40 6.20 14.68 -0.82
CA ALA A 40 5.56 15.99 -0.89
C ALA A 40 4.54 16.05 -2.05
N VAL A 41 3.45 16.79 -1.85
CA VAL A 41 2.34 16.90 -2.82
C VAL A 41 2.84 17.28 -4.22
N ALA A 42 3.80 18.22 -4.30
CA ALA A 42 4.36 18.66 -5.59
C ALA A 42 5.15 17.56 -6.32
N GLU A 43 5.60 16.53 -5.62
CA GLU A 43 6.43 15.45 -6.19
C GLU A 43 5.62 14.18 -6.49
N LYS A 44 4.37 14.07 -6.03
CA LYS A 44 3.56 12.84 -6.17
C LYS A 44 3.45 12.36 -7.62
N ILE A 45 3.26 13.26 -8.57
CA ILE A 45 3.11 12.91 -9.99
C ILE A 45 4.43 12.37 -10.57
N SER A 46 5.56 13.04 -10.31
CA SER A 46 6.87 12.59 -10.80
C SER A 46 7.32 11.30 -10.11
N THR A 47 6.97 11.11 -8.85
CA THR A 47 7.32 9.91 -8.08
C THR A 47 6.66 8.65 -8.68
N ARG A 48 5.46 8.74 -9.23
CA ARG A 48 4.83 7.61 -9.96
C ARG A 48 5.72 7.08 -11.08
N VAL A 49 6.31 7.99 -11.86
CA VAL A 49 7.22 7.63 -12.96
C VAL A 49 8.45 6.92 -12.39
N THR A 50 9.07 7.50 -11.38
CA THR A 50 10.24 6.91 -10.70
C THR A 50 9.93 5.51 -10.14
N VAL A 51 8.79 5.34 -9.48
CA VAL A 51 8.37 4.03 -8.95
C VAL A 51 8.15 3.03 -10.08
N ARG A 52 7.53 3.44 -11.19
CA ARG A 52 7.33 2.57 -12.35
C ARG A 52 8.67 2.10 -12.97
N GLU A 53 9.65 3.00 -13.07
CA GLU A 53 11.00 2.67 -13.54
C GLU A 53 11.74 1.70 -12.59
N ILE A 54 11.50 1.83 -11.27
CA ILE A 54 12.06 0.91 -10.27
C ILE A 54 11.41 -0.47 -10.41
N LEU A 55 10.09 -0.54 -10.54
CA LEU A 55 9.37 -1.80 -10.69
C LEU A 55 9.84 -2.61 -11.90
N ALA A 56 10.20 -1.96 -13.00
CA ALA A 56 10.69 -2.59 -14.22
C ALA A 56 12.08 -3.26 -14.07
N LYS A 57 12.80 -3.03 -12.95
CA LYS A 57 14.12 -3.62 -12.73
C LYS A 57 14.00 -4.99 -12.09
N PRO A 58 14.86 -5.98 -12.48
CA PRO A 58 14.93 -7.27 -11.83
C PRO A 58 15.22 -7.14 -10.32
N ARG A 59 14.58 -7.98 -9.51
CA ARG A 59 14.77 -8.01 -8.05
C ARG A 59 14.35 -9.35 -7.46
N ASP A 60 14.89 -9.67 -6.28
CA ASP A 60 14.60 -10.91 -5.56
C ASP A 60 13.63 -10.70 -4.37
N VAL A 61 13.37 -9.43 -3.99
CA VAL A 61 12.48 -9.06 -2.88
C VAL A 61 11.11 -8.66 -3.43
N ALA A 62 10.05 -8.98 -2.71
CA ALA A 62 8.71 -8.52 -3.05
C ALA A 62 8.58 -7.00 -2.86
N VAL A 63 7.90 -6.34 -3.79
CA VAL A 63 7.69 -4.89 -3.74
C VAL A 63 6.20 -4.57 -3.72
N PHE A 64 5.80 -3.85 -2.69
CA PHE A 64 4.49 -3.22 -2.60
C PHE A 64 4.63 -1.71 -2.83
N VAL A 65 3.55 -1.08 -3.26
CA VAL A 65 3.47 0.39 -3.34
C VAL A 65 2.37 0.87 -2.41
N ARG A 66 2.71 1.75 -1.46
CA ARG A 66 1.71 2.50 -0.70
C ARG A 66 1.22 3.65 -1.56
N VAL A 67 -0.01 3.55 -2.02
CA VAL A 67 -0.70 4.60 -2.77
C VAL A 67 -1.27 5.66 -1.83
N ASN A 68 -1.73 6.79 -2.36
CA ASN A 68 -2.45 7.77 -1.54
C ASN A 68 -3.84 7.23 -1.15
N ALA A 69 -4.40 7.75 -0.06
CA ALA A 69 -5.70 7.34 0.46
C ALA A 69 -6.83 7.49 -0.59
N TYR A 70 -7.84 6.62 -0.47
CA TYR A 70 -8.93 6.48 -1.44
C TYR A 70 -9.67 7.80 -1.72
N ASP A 71 -9.89 8.61 -0.71
CA ASP A 71 -10.59 9.89 -0.77
C ASP A 71 -9.78 11.03 -1.39
N THR A 72 -8.51 10.78 -1.75
CA THR A 72 -7.64 11.77 -2.40
C THR A 72 -7.77 11.76 -3.91
N THR A 73 -7.47 12.89 -4.54
CA THR A 73 -7.38 12.99 -6.00
C THR A 73 -6.22 12.19 -6.61
N PHE A 74 -5.34 11.63 -5.78
CA PHE A 74 -4.14 10.91 -6.21
C PHE A 74 -4.35 9.41 -6.36
N CYS A 75 -5.20 8.80 -5.51
CA CYS A 75 -5.35 7.34 -5.39
C CYS A 75 -5.56 6.63 -6.74
N TYR A 76 -6.56 7.05 -7.50
CA TYR A 76 -6.86 6.48 -8.81
C TYR A 76 -5.66 6.48 -9.74
N SER A 77 -4.99 7.63 -9.86
CA SER A 77 -3.85 7.78 -10.76
C SER A 77 -2.61 7.03 -10.26
N ASP A 78 -2.43 6.88 -8.94
CA ASP A 78 -1.37 6.06 -8.37
C ASP A 78 -1.55 4.60 -8.76
N ILE A 79 -2.74 4.04 -8.52
CA ILE A 79 -3.06 2.64 -8.84
C ILE A 79 -2.88 2.39 -10.34
N CYS A 80 -3.40 3.28 -11.20
CA CYS A 80 -3.23 3.16 -12.65
C CYS A 80 -1.77 3.19 -13.10
N ALA A 81 -0.92 3.94 -12.40
CA ALA A 81 0.49 4.06 -12.76
C ALA A 81 1.32 2.85 -12.32
N VAL A 82 1.01 2.25 -11.16
CA VAL A 82 1.88 1.23 -10.54
C VAL A 82 1.47 -0.20 -10.85
N VAL A 83 0.18 -0.48 -11.15
CA VAL A 83 -0.26 -1.84 -11.49
C VAL A 83 0.42 -2.32 -12.76
N CYS A 84 1.19 -3.40 -12.63
CA CYS A 84 1.96 -4.03 -13.69
C CYS A 84 2.38 -5.44 -13.27
N PRO A 85 2.82 -6.28 -14.22
CA PRO A 85 3.26 -7.65 -13.92
C PRO A 85 4.37 -7.77 -12.89
N GLU A 86 5.17 -6.73 -12.75
CA GLU A 86 6.29 -6.69 -11.81
C GLU A 86 5.89 -6.19 -10.40
N LEU A 87 4.65 -5.78 -10.16
CA LEU A 87 4.17 -5.36 -8.85
C LEU A 87 3.63 -6.55 -8.07
N ASP A 88 4.07 -6.73 -6.82
CA ASP A 88 3.60 -7.82 -5.95
C ASP A 88 2.35 -7.42 -5.15
N GLY A 89 2.19 -6.13 -4.80
CA GLY A 89 1.01 -5.69 -4.06
C GLY A 89 0.87 -4.18 -3.91
N ILE A 90 -0.33 -3.78 -3.49
CA ILE A 90 -0.67 -2.40 -3.14
C ILE A 90 -0.96 -2.34 -1.65
N MET A 91 -0.39 -1.35 -0.97
CA MET A 91 -0.78 -0.96 0.37
C MET A 91 -1.71 0.25 0.29
N LEU A 92 -2.93 0.11 0.83
CA LEU A 92 -3.98 1.14 0.80
C LEU A 92 -4.14 1.76 2.18
N PRO A 93 -3.71 3.03 2.38
CA PRO A 93 -3.85 3.70 3.67
C PRO A 93 -5.30 4.15 3.92
N LYS A 94 -5.63 4.40 5.17
CA LYS A 94 -6.87 5.04 5.65
C LYS A 94 -8.14 4.42 5.06
N LEU A 95 -8.17 3.07 4.98
CA LEU A 95 -9.37 2.36 4.51
C LEU A 95 -10.45 2.43 5.58
N GLU A 96 -11.64 2.92 5.21
CA GLU A 96 -12.72 3.20 6.16
C GLU A 96 -14.03 2.46 5.88
N SER A 97 -14.24 1.94 4.66
CA SER A 97 -15.52 1.31 4.30
C SER A 97 -15.37 0.13 3.35
N VAL A 98 -16.41 -0.70 3.28
CA VAL A 98 -16.53 -1.81 2.32
C VAL A 98 -16.61 -1.26 0.89
N GLU A 99 -17.29 -0.14 0.71
CA GLU A 99 -17.49 0.52 -0.58
C GLU A 99 -16.16 0.98 -1.17
N ASP A 100 -15.31 1.61 -0.36
CA ASP A 100 -13.97 2.03 -0.77
C ASP A 100 -13.11 0.83 -1.14
N LEU A 101 -13.13 -0.21 -0.29
CA LEU A 101 -12.43 -1.47 -0.54
C LEU A 101 -12.84 -2.08 -1.88
N LYS A 102 -14.15 -2.21 -2.13
CA LYS A 102 -14.69 -2.80 -3.37
C LYS A 102 -14.36 -1.97 -4.59
N SER A 103 -14.36 -0.64 -4.47
CA SER A 103 -13.99 0.27 -5.56
C SER A 103 -12.54 0.10 -5.97
N VAL A 104 -11.63 0.00 -4.98
CA VAL A 104 -10.20 -0.24 -5.23
C VAL A 104 -9.96 -1.64 -5.82
N GLU A 105 -10.62 -2.67 -5.28
CA GLU A 105 -10.54 -4.03 -5.84
C GLU A 105 -11.01 -4.10 -7.28
N TRP A 106 -12.14 -3.45 -7.58
CA TRP A 106 -12.65 -3.38 -8.94
C TRP A 106 -11.64 -2.73 -9.89
N LEU A 107 -11.02 -1.61 -9.48
CA LEU A 107 -10.02 -0.94 -10.29
C LEU A 107 -8.80 -1.82 -10.56
N ILE A 108 -8.24 -2.45 -9.51
CA ILE A 108 -7.08 -3.33 -9.64
C ILE A 108 -7.42 -4.50 -10.58
N THR A 109 -8.58 -5.15 -10.40
CA THR A 109 -9.03 -6.26 -11.24
C THR A 109 -9.11 -5.88 -12.71
N ASN A 110 -9.67 -4.69 -13.02
CA ASN A 110 -9.75 -4.22 -14.41
C ASN A 110 -8.37 -3.93 -15.01
N LEU A 111 -7.44 -3.42 -14.21
CA LEU A 111 -6.06 -3.17 -14.65
C LEU A 111 -5.29 -4.49 -14.87
N GLU A 112 -5.46 -5.48 -14.00
CA GLU A 112 -4.92 -6.84 -14.18
C GLU A 112 -5.41 -7.41 -15.52
N CYS A 113 -6.72 -7.42 -15.75
CA CYS A 113 -7.31 -7.89 -17.01
C CYS A 113 -6.76 -7.13 -18.24
N LYS A 114 -6.71 -5.79 -18.17
CA LYS A 114 -6.20 -4.94 -19.25
C LYS A 114 -4.76 -5.25 -19.63
N GLN A 115 -3.95 -5.68 -18.66
CA GLN A 115 -2.54 -6.01 -18.87
C GLN A 115 -2.28 -7.50 -19.10
N GLY A 116 -3.34 -8.32 -19.20
CA GLY A 116 -3.23 -9.77 -19.41
C GLY A 116 -2.64 -10.53 -18.21
N MET A 117 -2.80 -9.96 -17.02
CA MET A 117 -2.38 -10.57 -15.75
C MET A 117 -3.49 -11.49 -15.21
N ASP A 118 -3.12 -12.45 -14.39
CA ASP A 118 -4.11 -13.23 -13.63
C ASP A 118 -4.84 -12.33 -12.62
N VAL A 119 -6.15 -12.40 -12.59
CA VAL A 119 -6.97 -11.67 -11.61
C VAL A 119 -6.62 -12.13 -10.20
N GLY A 120 -6.29 -11.19 -9.33
CA GLY A 120 -5.87 -11.47 -7.97
C GLY A 120 -4.36 -11.68 -7.82
N SER A 121 -3.57 -11.46 -8.86
CA SER A 121 -2.10 -11.53 -8.81
C SER A 121 -1.49 -10.40 -7.97
N ILE A 122 -2.11 -9.24 -7.96
CA ILE A 122 -1.71 -8.10 -7.09
C ILE A 122 -2.34 -8.29 -5.71
N ASP A 123 -1.50 -8.41 -4.69
CA ASP A 123 -1.96 -8.46 -3.29
C ASP A 123 -2.47 -7.08 -2.84
N LEU A 124 -3.50 -7.04 -2.00
CA LEU A 124 -4.02 -5.80 -1.42
C LEU A 124 -3.87 -5.84 0.10
N LEU A 125 -3.11 -4.90 0.65
CA LEU A 125 -2.84 -4.77 2.08
C LEU A 125 -3.36 -3.41 2.59
N PRO A 126 -4.61 -3.35 3.07
CA PRO A 126 -5.13 -2.13 3.68
C PRO A 126 -4.49 -1.83 5.02
N ILE A 127 -4.37 -0.53 5.35
CA ILE A 127 -3.98 -0.05 6.67
C ILE A 127 -5.24 0.47 7.39
N ILE A 128 -5.49 -0.05 8.58
CA ILE A 128 -6.49 0.46 9.51
C ILE A 128 -5.79 1.46 10.43
N GLU A 129 -6.08 2.72 10.24
CA GLU A 129 -5.39 3.83 10.92
C GLU A 129 -6.29 5.05 11.17
N THR A 130 -7.62 4.81 11.14
CA THR A 130 -8.63 5.77 11.56
C THR A 130 -9.65 5.09 12.48
N ALA A 131 -10.29 5.84 13.36
CA ALA A 131 -11.34 5.35 14.25
C ALA A 131 -12.51 4.73 13.46
N LYS A 132 -12.89 5.36 12.35
CA LYS A 132 -13.95 4.86 11.46
C LYS A 132 -13.55 3.55 10.79
N GLY A 133 -12.32 3.44 10.29
CA GLY A 133 -11.80 2.20 9.73
C GLY A 133 -11.79 1.06 10.74
N ALA A 134 -11.36 1.33 11.98
CA ALA A 134 -11.37 0.36 13.06
C ALA A 134 -12.78 -0.08 13.43
N ALA A 135 -13.75 0.83 13.48
CA ALA A 135 -15.16 0.51 13.73
C ALA A 135 -15.76 -0.40 12.66
N ASN A 136 -15.36 -0.25 11.40
CA ASN A 136 -15.93 -0.95 10.23
C ASN A 136 -15.10 -2.19 9.82
N ILE A 137 -14.02 -2.54 10.50
CA ILE A 137 -13.12 -3.64 10.09
C ILE A 137 -13.84 -4.98 9.97
N ARG A 138 -14.84 -5.25 10.84
CA ARG A 138 -15.63 -6.48 10.78
C ARG A 138 -16.34 -6.64 9.44
N ASP A 139 -16.97 -5.58 8.95
CA ASP A 139 -17.72 -5.60 7.70
C ASP A 139 -16.78 -5.74 6.50
N MET A 140 -15.62 -5.08 6.55
CA MET A 140 -14.57 -5.21 5.55
C MET A 140 -14.01 -6.63 5.47
N VAL A 141 -13.78 -7.29 6.61
CA VAL A 141 -13.34 -8.70 6.66
C VAL A 141 -14.40 -9.64 6.08
N GLN A 142 -15.70 -9.38 6.33
CA GLN A 142 -16.80 -10.20 5.84
C GLN A 142 -17.18 -9.94 4.37
N ALA A 143 -16.68 -8.88 3.77
CA ALA A 143 -17.05 -8.47 2.42
C ALA A 143 -16.61 -9.44 1.30
N GLY A 144 -15.85 -10.49 1.61
CA GLY A 144 -15.35 -11.45 0.64
C GLY A 144 -14.49 -10.78 -0.43
N SER A 145 -13.28 -10.39 -0.06
CA SER A 145 -12.37 -9.62 -0.89
C SER A 145 -11.05 -10.37 -1.16
N ARG A 146 -10.18 -9.79 -2.02
CA ARG A 146 -8.81 -10.29 -2.21
C ARG A 146 -7.91 -10.08 -0.98
N VAL A 147 -8.34 -9.26 -0.01
CA VAL A 147 -7.58 -8.92 1.20
C VAL A 147 -7.41 -10.15 2.08
N LYS A 148 -6.16 -10.52 2.34
CA LYS A 148 -5.78 -11.65 3.21
C LYS A 148 -5.38 -11.21 4.61
N ARG A 149 -5.03 -9.94 4.79
CA ARG A 149 -4.54 -9.34 6.03
C ARG A 149 -4.72 -7.83 6.02
N PHE A 150 -4.75 -7.24 7.19
CA PHE A 150 -4.75 -5.80 7.41
C PHE A 150 -3.50 -5.41 8.18
N ALA A 151 -2.95 -4.24 7.87
CA ALA A 151 -1.95 -3.58 8.71
C ALA A 151 -2.67 -2.62 9.67
N PHE A 152 -2.05 -2.33 10.81
CA PHE A 152 -2.52 -1.32 11.76
C PHE A 152 -1.52 -0.16 11.82
N GLY A 153 -2.00 1.06 11.60
CA GLY A 153 -1.20 2.29 11.62
C GLY A 153 -1.40 3.06 12.93
N ALA A 154 -0.69 2.66 13.99
CA ALA A 154 -0.88 3.23 15.34
C ALA A 154 -0.71 4.75 15.40
N GLY A 155 0.27 5.30 14.64
CA GLY A 155 0.56 6.75 14.65
C GLY A 155 -0.59 7.60 14.12
N ASP A 156 -1.17 7.24 12.98
CA ASP A 156 -2.31 7.97 12.44
C ASP A 156 -3.60 7.67 13.21
N TYR A 157 -3.76 6.44 13.71
CA TYR A 157 -4.90 6.07 14.54
C TYR A 157 -5.00 6.90 15.83
N THR A 158 -3.90 7.04 16.56
CA THR A 158 -3.87 7.86 17.78
C THR A 158 -4.09 9.34 17.49
N ARG A 159 -3.56 9.82 16.36
CA ARG A 159 -3.81 11.20 15.89
C ARG A 159 -5.28 11.42 15.56
N ASP A 160 -5.92 10.49 14.87
CA ASP A 160 -7.35 10.57 14.50
C ASP A 160 -8.25 10.59 15.73
N LEU A 161 -7.89 9.86 16.80
CA LEU A 161 -8.58 9.86 18.09
C LEU A 161 -8.24 11.08 18.97
N GLY A 162 -7.29 11.93 18.57
CA GLY A 162 -6.83 13.05 19.39
C GLY A 162 -6.07 12.60 20.66
N MET A 163 -5.45 11.44 20.62
CA MET A 163 -4.66 10.89 21.74
C MET A 163 -3.23 11.41 21.68
N ASP A 164 -2.68 11.74 22.85
CA ASP A 164 -1.26 12.04 22.97
C ASP A 164 -0.45 10.73 23.00
N TRP A 165 0.60 10.67 22.18
CA TRP A 165 1.54 9.55 22.19
C TRP A 165 2.41 9.61 23.46
N SER A 166 2.29 8.63 24.34
CA SER A 166 3.07 8.58 25.57
C SER A 166 4.43 7.90 25.38
N ILE A 167 5.39 8.23 26.27
CA ILE A 167 6.71 7.58 26.28
C ILE A 167 6.58 6.08 26.57
N GLY A 168 5.52 5.68 27.28
CA GLY A 168 5.27 4.28 27.63
C GLY A 168 4.58 3.46 26.52
N GLU A 169 4.19 4.10 25.41
CA GLU A 169 3.46 3.47 24.29
C GLU A 169 2.29 2.60 24.79
N SER A 170 1.46 3.17 25.68
CA SER A 170 0.38 2.46 26.39
C SER A 170 -1.03 2.80 25.86
N GLU A 171 -1.12 3.48 24.73
CA GLU A 171 -2.34 3.95 24.07
C GLU A 171 -3.14 2.84 23.39
#